data_cbac93fd50e4f662f191f14b2f17c1c5
#
_entry.id   cbac93fd50e4f662f191f14b2f17c1c5
#
_cell.length_a   1.000
_cell.length_b   1.000
_cell.length_c   1.000
_cell.angle_alpha   90.00
_cell.angle_beta   90.00
_cell.angle_gamma   90.00
#
_symmetry.space_group_name_H-M   'P 1'
#
loop_
_entity.id
_entity.type
_entity.pdbx_description
1 polymer ?
#
loop_
_entity_poly.entity_id
_entity_poly.type
_entity_poly.pdbx_seq_one_letter_code
_entity_poly.pdbx_strand_id
1 'polypeptide(L)'
;MADADLAVSMIEEGMKIMKKYKNLIIVGNGFDRWQNLPTSYENFRLYYQDHIISAAEALGCSFYTVTDKTGKEQKLTAVELIYGDILNPGNLEDEFFWNLEARMDRMNDQAINLHFGRSEEGRKALKKAVSEATLLLRKLFCDWVENSIPL
;
A
#
# COMPACT_ATOMS: atom_id res chain seq x y z
N MET A 1 0.31 -6.12 -23.20
CA MET A 1 -1.13 -5.78 -23.25
C MET A 1 -1.72 -5.57 -21.87
N ALA A 2 -1.53 -6.44 -20.90
CA ALA A 2 -2.04 -6.25 -19.52
C ALA A 2 -1.53 -4.98 -18.80
N ASP A 3 -0.28 -4.57 -19.04
CA ASP A 3 0.31 -3.37 -18.42
C ASP A 3 -0.27 -2.06 -18.96
N ALA A 4 -0.68 -2.03 -20.23
CA ALA A 4 -1.30 -0.85 -20.83
C ALA A 4 -2.75 -0.67 -20.35
N ASP A 5 -3.49 -1.76 -20.20
CA ASP A 5 -4.87 -1.73 -19.71
C ASP A 5 -4.93 -1.33 -18.23
N LEU A 6 -3.96 -1.77 -17.43
CA LEU A 6 -3.83 -1.36 -16.04
C LEU A 6 -3.49 0.13 -15.93
N ALA A 7 -2.54 0.62 -16.73
CA ALA A 7 -2.17 2.03 -16.76
C ALA A 7 -3.35 2.92 -17.19
N VAL A 8 -4.12 2.51 -18.21
CA VAL A 8 -5.31 3.22 -18.67
C VAL A 8 -6.38 3.24 -17.57
N SER A 9 -6.65 2.10 -16.92
CA SER A 9 -7.59 2.02 -15.81
C SER A 9 -7.19 2.92 -14.64
N MET A 10 -5.90 3.00 -14.32
CA MET A 10 -5.36 3.87 -13.28
C MET A 10 -5.53 5.35 -13.60
N ILE A 11 -5.34 5.73 -14.88
CA ILE A 11 -5.53 7.10 -15.35
C ILE A 11 -7.03 7.47 -15.33
N GLU A 12 -7.89 6.59 -15.79
CA GLU A 12 -9.34 6.81 -15.80
C GLU A 12 -9.92 6.96 -14.40
N GLU A 13 -9.44 6.17 -13.44
CA GLU A 13 -9.87 6.28 -12.05
C GLU A 13 -9.33 7.53 -11.38
N GLY A 14 -8.09 7.91 -11.67
CA GLY A 14 -7.52 9.20 -11.27
C GLY A 14 -8.31 10.38 -11.84
N MET A 15 -8.70 10.30 -13.11
CA MET A 15 -9.55 11.31 -13.76
C MET A 15 -10.97 11.35 -13.19
N LYS A 16 -11.52 10.21 -12.75
CA LYS A 16 -12.83 10.13 -12.09
C LYS A 16 -12.81 10.85 -10.73
N ILE A 17 -11.74 10.66 -9.97
CA ILE A 17 -11.53 11.39 -8.70
C ILE A 17 -11.40 12.89 -8.97
N MET A 18 -10.63 13.29 -9.97
CA MET A 18 -10.45 14.71 -10.33
C MET A 18 -11.73 15.36 -10.84
N LYS A 19 -12.64 14.63 -11.50
CA LYS A 19 -13.94 15.15 -11.94
C LYS A 19 -14.92 15.40 -10.79
N LYS A 20 -14.76 14.70 -9.68
CA LYS A 20 -15.59 14.88 -8.47
C LYS A 20 -15.27 16.20 -7.74
N TYR A 21 -14.04 16.70 -7.89
CA TYR A 21 -13.57 17.90 -7.20
C TYR A 21 -13.21 18.97 -8.24
N LYS A 22 -13.88 20.12 -8.18
CA LYS A 22 -13.64 21.25 -9.10
C LYS A 22 -12.26 21.91 -8.92
N ASN A 23 -11.68 21.80 -7.73
CA ASN A 23 -10.36 22.31 -7.40
C ASN A 23 -9.68 21.32 -6.44
N LEU A 24 -8.59 20.71 -6.85
CA LEU A 24 -7.72 19.94 -5.98
C LEU A 24 -6.52 20.83 -5.62
N ILE A 25 -6.49 21.32 -4.40
CA ILE A 25 -5.32 22.02 -3.86
C ILE A 25 -4.55 20.99 -3.04
N ILE A 26 -3.40 20.58 -3.56
CA ILE A 26 -2.48 19.71 -2.81
C ILE A 26 -1.63 20.62 -1.92
N VAL A 27 -1.94 20.62 -0.65
CA VAL A 27 -1.16 21.33 0.37
C VAL A 27 -0.40 20.30 1.19
N GLY A 28 0.81 20.63 1.59
CA GLY A 28 1.60 19.73 2.42
C GLY A 28 0.91 19.38 3.73
N ASN A 29 1.27 18.24 4.29
CA ASN A 29 0.69 17.66 5.51
C ASN A 29 0.67 18.63 6.71
N GLY A 30 1.55 19.65 6.73
CA GLY A 30 1.55 20.69 7.75
C GLY A 30 0.31 21.57 7.75
N PHE A 31 -0.27 21.85 6.58
CA PHE A 31 -1.49 22.65 6.45
C PHE A 31 -2.72 21.87 6.98
N ASP A 32 -2.82 20.60 6.62
CA ASP A 32 -3.90 19.74 7.07
C ASP A 32 -3.90 19.57 8.60
N ARG A 33 -2.72 19.41 9.19
CA ARG A 33 -2.54 19.33 10.64
C ARG A 33 -2.94 20.63 11.35
N TRP A 34 -2.67 21.79 10.73
CA TRP A 34 -3.12 23.07 11.25
C TRP A 34 -4.66 23.18 11.30
N GLN A 35 -5.34 22.52 10.36
CA GLN A 35 -6.80 22.44 10.31
C GLN A 35 -7.37 21.29 11.14
N ASN A 36 -6.55 20.58 11.93
CA ASN A 36 -6.91 19.38 12.68
C ASN A 36 -7.49 18.23 11.81
N LEU A 37 -7.10 18.15 10.56
CA LEU A 37 -7.47 17.04 9.71
C LEU A 37 -6.58 15.82 10.03
N PRO A 38 -7.16 14.61 10.10
CA PRO A 38 -6.42 13.38 10.40
C PRO A 38 -5.66 12.86 9.17
N THR A 39 -4.75 13.68 8.59
CA THR A 39 -4.01 13.39 7.36
C THR A 39 -2.56 12.99 7.59
N SER A 40 -2.19 12.65 8.85
CA SER A 40 -0.85 12.15 9.15
C SER A 40 -0.66 10.72 8.65
N TYR A 41 0.60 10.34 8.38
CA TYR A 41 0.94 8.94 8.08
C TYR A 41 0.51 7.98 9.18
N GLU A 42 0.53 8.42 10.43
CA GLU A 42 0.05 7.64 11.56
C GLU A 42 -1.45 7.34 11.45
N ASN A 43 -2.25 8.33 11.08
CA ASN A 43 -3.68 8.13 10.85
C ASN A 43 -3.92 7.15 9.69
N PHE A 44 -3.17 7.29 8.60
CA PHE A 44 -3.25 6.34 7.49
C PHE A 44 -2.83 4.94 7.91
N ARG A 45 -1.78 4.80 8.71
CA ARG A 45 -1.31 3.51 9.21
C ARG A 45 -2.36 2.80 10.05
N LEU A 46 -3.02 3.51 10.95
CA LEU A 46 -4.12 2.94 11.74
C LEU A 46 -5.27 2.48 10.84
N TYR A 47 -5.65 3.32 9.89
CA TYR A 47 -6.67 2.96 8.91
C TYR A 47 -6.26 1.72 8.10
N TYR A 48 -5.02 1.67 7.64
CA TYR A 48 -4.46 0.54 6.91
C TYR A 48 -4.56 -0.76 7.72
N GLN A 49 -4.15 -0.75 8.97
CA GLN A 49 -4.19 -1.94 9.84
C GLN A 49 -5.59 -2.51 9.99
N ASP A 50 -6.57 -1.64 10.15
CA ASP A 50 -7.95 -2.06 10.34
C ASP A 50 -8.61 -2.58 9.05
N HIS A 51 -8.13 -2.15 7.88
CA HIS A 51 -8.83 -2.36 6.61
C HIS A 51 -8.08 -3.20 5.58
N ILE A 52 -6.79 -3.49 5.78
CA ILE A 52 -5.95 -4.15 4.77
C ILE A 52 -6.49 -5.53 4.34
N ILE A 53 -6.94 -6.32 5.29
CA ILE A 53 -7.43 -7.68 5.00
C ILE A 53 -8.73 -7.62 4.23
N SER A 54 -9.70 -6.84 4.70
CA SER A 54 -11.00 -6.70 4.03
C SER A 54 -10.88 -6.07 2.64
N ALA A 55 -9.97 -5.13 2.46
CA ALA A 55 -9.70 -4.54 1.16
C ALA A 55 -9.05 -5.55 0.20
N ALA A 56 -8.12 -6.36 0.68
CA ALA A 56 -7.49 -7.41 -0.12
C ALA A 56 -8.51 -8.46 -0.56
N GLU A 57 -9.41 -8.88 0.31
CA GLU A 57 -10.50 -9.81 0.00
C GLU A 57 -11.47 -9.21 -1.03
N ALA A 58 -11.88 -7.96 -0.84
CA ALA A 58 -12.81 -7.27 -1.74
C ALA A 58 -12.23 -7.09 -3.15
N LEU A 59 -10.92 -6.89 -3.28
CA LEU A 59 -10.22 -6.77 -4.57
C LEU A 59 -9.83 -8.12 -5.18
N GLY A 60 -10.04 -9.23 -4.46
CA GLY A 60 -9.61 -10.55 -4.91
C GLY A 60 -8.08 -10.71 -4.96
N CYS A 61 -7.34 -9.95 -4.14
CA CYS A 61 -5.89 -10.04 -4.06
C CYS A 61 -5.44 -11.37 -3.46
N SER A 62 -4.28 -11.83 -3.86
CA SER A 62 -3.67 -13.06 -3.33
C SER A 62 -3.15 -12.83 -1.92
N PHE A 63 -3.26 -13.88 -1.09
CA PHE A 63 -2.56 -13.96 0.19
C PHE A 63 -1.37 -14.90 0.06
N TYR A 64 -0.28 -14.54 0.71
CA TYR A 64 1.00 -15.23 0.64
C TYR A 64 1.33 -15.87 2.00
N THR A 65 1.60 -17.16 2.00
CA THR A 65 2.02 -17.86 3.23
C THR A 65 3.53 -17.83 3.33
N VAL A 66 4.05 -17.29 4.40
CA VAL A 66 5.48 -17.27 4.75
C VAL A 66 5.69 -17.96 6.08
N THR A 67 6.76 -18.72 6.16
CA THR A 67 7.17 -19.37 7.40
C THR A 67 8.27 -18.54 8.06
N ASP A 68 8.06 -18.11 9.30
CA ASP A 68 9.05 -17.39 10.06
C ASP A 68 10.21 -18.27 10.56
N LYS A 69 11.22 -17.67 11.19
CA LYS A 69 12.39 -18.38 11.72
C LYS A 69 12.06 -19.39 12.82
N THR A 70 10.86 -19.31 13.40
CA THR A 70 10.36 -20.22 14.44
C THR A 70 9.54 -21.38 13.87
N GLY A 71 9.35 -21.42 12.54
CA GLY A 71 8.52 -22.42 11.85
C GLY A 71 7.02 -22.09 11.87
N LYS A 72 6.63 -20.89 12.32
CA LYS A 72 5.24 -20.46 12.33
C LYS A 72 4.86 -19.89 10.96
N GLU A 73 3.76 -20.38 10.42
CA GLU A 73 3.19 -19.82 9.19
C GLU A 73 2.43 -18.54 9.46
N GLN A 74 2.68 -17.56 8.63
CA GLN A 74 1.98 -16.27 8.60
C GLN A 74 1.37 -16.05 7.22
N LYS A 75 0.18 -15.49 7.20
CA LYS A 75 -0.53 -15.15 5.97
C LYS A 75 -0.40 -13.65 5.76
N LEU A 76 0.27 -13.26 4.69
CA LEU A 76 0.58 -11.87 4.36
C LEU A 76 -0.18 -11.42 3.12
N THR A 77 -0.54 -10.15 3.08
CA THR A 77 -0.96 -9.50 1.84
C THR A 77 0.24 -9.20 0.95
N ALA A 78 0.00 -8.84 -0.31
CA ALA A 78 1.07 -8.43 -1.21
C ALA A 78 1.86 -7.21 -0.68
N VAL A 79 1.19 -6.27 0.00
CA VAL A 79 1.85 -5.10 0.60
C VAL A 79 2.85 -5.53 1.69
N GLU A 80 2.42 -6.39 2.60
CA GLU A 80 3.27 -6.87 3.68
C GLU A 80 4.43 -7.72 3.16
N LEU A 81 4.21 -8.52 2.11
CA LEU A 81 5.25 -9.32 1.50
C LEU A 81 6.31 -8.47 0.79
N ILE A 82 5.88 -7.48 0.00
CA ILE A 82 6.78 -6.66 -0.83
C ILE A 82 7.49 -5.58 -0.01
N TYR A 83 6.78 -4.92 0.86
CA TYR A 83 7.28 -3.76 1.61
C TYR A 83 7.61 -4.07 3.07
N GLY A 84 7.30 -5.28 3.54
CA GLY A 84 7.52 -5.68 4.92
C GLY A 84 6.67 -4.88 5.91
N ASP A 85 7.22 -4.68 7.10
CA ASP A 85 6.53 -4.02 8.22
C ASP A 85 6.47 -2.49 8.12
N ILE A 86 6.51 -1.92 6.91
CA ILE A 86 6.53 -0.46 6.71
C ILE A 86 5.39 0.23 7.47
N LEU A 87 4.24 -0.42 7.51
CA LEU A 87 3.04 0.12 8.14
C LEU A 87 2.73 -0.52 9.51
N ASN A 88 3.65 -1.34 10.03
CA ASN A 88 3.46 -1.98 11.33
C ASN A 88 3.97 -1.08 12.47
N PRO A 89 3.17 -0.83 13.53
CA PRO A 89 3.51 0.08 14.62
C PRO A 89 4.65 -0.38 15.53
N GLY A 90 4.98 -1.68 15.52
CA GLY A 90 5.85 -2.26 16.54
C GLY A 90 7.32 -1.84 16.52
N ASN A 91 7.82 -1.25 15.43
CA ASN A 91 9.25 -1.03 15.20
C ASN A 91 9.61 0.36 14.68
N LEU A 92 8.72 1.33 14.79
CA LEU A 92 8.92 2.65 14.19
C LEU A 92 9.42 3.65 15.23
N GLU A 93 10.73 3.86 15.27
CA GLU A 93 11.31 5.09 15.80
C GLU A 93 10.80 6.29 14.97
N ASP A 94 10.63 7.46 15.58
CA ASP A 94 10.01 8.65 14.95
C ASP A 94 10.65 9.09 13.63
N GLU A 95 11.95 8.83 13.42
CA GLU A 95 12.64 9.10 12.15
C GLU A 95 12.08 8.32 10.94
N PHE A 96 11.33 7.31 11.17
CA PHE A 96 10.81 6.41 10.16
C PHE A 96 9.65 6.98 9.34
N PHE A 97 8.84 7.84 9.95
CA PHE A 97 7.70 8.48 9.32
C PHE A 97 8.09 9.45 8.21
N TRP A 98 9.25 10.10 8.34
CA TRP A 98 9.76 11.08 7.38
C TRP A 98 10.36 10.43 6.13
N ASN A 99 10.52 9.10 6.14
CA ASN A 99 11.19 8.33 5.10
C ASN A 99 10.32 7.20 4.50
N LEU A 100 8.99 7.31 4.57
CA LEU A 100 8.10 6.32 3.96
C LEU A 100 8.42 6.11 2.48
N GLU A 101 8.64 7.18 1.74
CA GLU A 101 9.01 7.15 0.32
C GLU A 101 10.36 6.43 0.12
N ALA A 102 11.37 6.76 0.89
CA ALA A 102 12.67 6.10 0.81
C ALA A 102 12.63 4.62 1.22
N ARG A 103 11.63 4.21 1.99
CA ARG A 103 11.41 2.80 2.34
C ARG A 103 10.61 2.05 1.32
N MET A 104 9.64 2.68 0.69
CA MET A 104 8.92 2.08 -0.43
C MET A 104 9.86 1.78 -1.61
N ASP A 105 10.95 2.54 -1.75
CA ASP A 105 12.02 2.25 -2.70
C ASP A 105 12.85 1.01 -2.31
N ARG A 106 12.81 0.61 -1.04
CA ARG A 106 13.49 -0.59 -0.55
C ARG A 106 12.50 -1.73 -0.40
N MET A 107 12.26 -2.43 -1.48
CA MET A 107 11.56 -3.70 -1.42
C MET A 107 12.27 -4.65 -0.45
N ASN A 108 11.52 -5.51 0.20
CA ASN A 108 12.07 -6.53 1.07
C ASN A 108 12.77 -7.62 0.25
N ASP A 109 13.96 -7.32 -0.24
CA ASP A 109 14.74 -8.19 -1.14
C ASP A 109 14.90 -9.60 -0.60
N GLN A 110 15.05 -9.75 0.70
CA GLN A 110 15.23 -11.07 1.32
C GLN A 110 13.93 -11.89 1.24
N ALA A 111 12.80 -11.31 1.61
CA ALA A 111 11.51 -12.00 1.54
C ALA A 111 11.12 -12.29 0.09
N ILE A 112 11.37 -11.35 -0.82
CA ILE A 112 11.12 -11.49 -2.25
C ILE A 112 11.93 -12.65 -2.84
N ASN A 113 13.23 -12.69 -2.56
CA ASN A 113 14.10 -13.76 -3.07
C ASN A 113 13.74 -15.14 -2.50
N LEU A 114 13.36 -15.21 -1.22
CA LEU A 114 12.95 -16.45 -0.58
C LEU A 114 11.61 -16.98 -1.14
N HIS A 115 10.66 -16.08 -1.41
CA HIS A 115 9.33 -16.47 -1.82
C HIS A 115 9.21 -16.72 -3.32
N PHE A 116 9.79 -15.87 -4.15
CA PHE A 116 9.64 -15.93 -5.61
C PHE A 116 10.82 -16.59 -6.32
N GLY A 117 12.01 -16.54 -5.74
CA GLY A 117 13.23 -17.03 -6.39
C GLY A 117 13.61 -16.20 -7.62
N ARG A 118 14.49 -16.80 -8.46
CA ARG A 118 15.06 -16.12 -9.64
C ARG A 118 14.58 -16.70 -10.97
N SER A 119 13.66 -17.65 -10.95
CA SER A 119 13.08 -18.24 -12.16
C SER A 119 12.23 -17.25 -12.93
N GLU A 120 11.88 -17.57 -14.14
CA GLU A 120 10.99 -16.73 -14.95
C GLU A 120 9.57 -16.71 -14.36
N GLU A 121 9.09 -17.86 -13.88
CA GLU A 121 7.82 -17.99 -13.18
C GLU A 121 7.81 -17.15 -11.90
N GLY A 122 8.91 -17.19 -11.15
CA GLY A 122 9.08 -16.38 -9.94
C GLY A 122 9.03 -14.87 -10.27
N ARG A 123 9.65 -14.45 -11.37
CA ARG A 123 9.59 -13.05 -11.82
C ARG A 123 8.19 -12.62 -12.22
N LYS A 124 7.43 -13.49 -12.89
CA LYS A 124 6.03 -13.21 -13.24
C LYS A 124 5.15 -13.11 -11.98
N ALA A 125 5.35 -14.02 -11.03
CA ALA A 125 4.65 -13.99 -9.76
C ALA A 125 4.97 -12.74 -8.94
N LEU A 126 6.25 -12.29 -8.94
CA LEU A 126 6.67 -11.05 -8.30
C LEU A 126 6.01 -9.83 -8.94
N LYS A 127 5.98 -9.75 -10.27
CA LYS A 127 5.29 -8.65 -10.97
C LYS A 127 3.82 -8.58 -10.59
N LYS A 128 3.15 -9.72 -10.51
CA LYS A 128 1.76 -9.79 -10.04
C LYS A 128 1.62 -9.28 -8.61
N ALA A 129 2.48 -9.72 -7.71
CA ALA A 129 2.46 -9.30 -6.30
C ALA A 129 2.70 -7.77 -6.16
N VAL A 130 3.64 -7.20 -6.92
CA VAL A 130 3.87 -5.75 -6.94
C VAL A 130 2.65 -4.99 -7.45
N SER A 131 2.00 -5.47 -8.49
CA SER A 131 0.76 -4.87 -9.02
C SER A 131 -0.38 -4.92 -8.00
N GLU A 132 -0.56 -6.06 -7.33
CA GLU A 132 -1.56 -6.21 -6.26
C GLU A 132 -1.25 -5.30 -5.07
N ALA A 133 0.01 -5.19 -4.65
CA ALA A 133 0.43 -4.30 -3.57
C ALA A 133 0.13 -2.83 -3.89
N THR A 134 0.44 -2.41 -5.11
CA THR A 134 0.16 -1.05 -5.58
C THR A 134 -1.34 -0.74 -5.61
N LEU A 135 -2.13 -1.66 -6.16
CA LEU A 135 -3.58 -1.53 -6.23
C LEU A 135 -4.19 -1.42 -4.83
N LEU A 136 -3.75 -2.27 -3.92
CA LEU A 136 -4.25 -2.34 -2.56
C LEU A 136 -3.91 -1.09 -1.74
N LEU A 137 -2.66 -0.61 -1.82
CA LEU A 137 -2.25 0.63 -1.16
C LEU A 137 -3.05 1.83 -1.69
N ARG A 138 -3.23 1.90 -3.01
CA ARG A 138 -4.00 2.98 -3.64
C ARG A 138 -5.46 2.97 -3.18
N LYS A 139 -6.09 1.80 -3.18
CA LYS A 139 -7.47 1.69 -2.69
C LYS A 139 -7.60 2.15 -1.25
N LEU A 140 -6.74 1.65 -0.38
CA LEU A 140 -6.75 2.01 1.04
C LEU A 140 -6.51 3.51 1.25
N PHE A 141 -5.59 4.10 0.49
CA PHE A 141 -5.33 5.53 0.57
C PHE A 141 -6.54 6.36 0.12
N CYS A 142 -7.17 6.00 -1.00
CA CYS A 142 -8.37 6.68 -1.49
C CYS A 142 -9.54 6.54 -0.50
N ASP A 143 -9.79 5.34 -0.01
CA ASP A 143 -10.85 5.07 0.98
C ASP A 143 -10.59 5.85 2.28
N TRP A 144 -9.33 5.90 2.73
CA TRP A 144 -8.96 6.66 3.91
C TRP A 144 -9.21 8.16 3.72
N VAL A 145 -8.79 8.73 2.60
CA VAL A 145 -9.05 10.14 2.28
C VAL A 145 -10.55 10.43 2.25
N GLU A 146 -11.34 9.59 1.59
CA GLU A 146 -12.79 9.76 1.50
C GLU A 146 -13.49 9.65 2.87
N ASN A 147 -13.02 8.78 3.75
CA ASN A 147 -13.63 8.56 5.07
C ASN A 147 -13.10 9.51 6.15
N SER A 148 -11.89 10.04 6.00
CA SER A 148 -11.22 10.83 7.04
C SER A 148 -11.38 12.33 6.85
N ILE A 149 -11.71 12.78 5.64
CA ILE A 149 -11.93 14.20 5.35
C ILE A 149 -13.43 14.46 5.31
N PRO A 150 -13.98 15.22 6.27
CA PRO A 150 -15.38 15.64 6.23
C PRO A 150 -15.57 16.58 5.03
N LEU A 151 -16.36 16.17 4.10
CA LEU A 151 -16.79 16.96 2.94
C LEU A 151 -18.14 17.58 3.20
#